data_4770c7c7369c4d08c0b49ba398fcc573
#
_entry.id   4770c7c7369c4d08c0b49ba398fcc573
#
_cell.length_a   1.000
_cell.length_b   1.000
_cell.length_c   1.000
_cell.angle_alpha   90.00
_cell.angle_beta   90.00
_cell.angle_gamma   90.00
#
_symmetry.space_group_name_H-M   'P 1'
#
loop_
_entity.id
_entity.type
_entity.pdbx_description
1 polymer ?
#
loop_
_entity_poly.entity_id
_entity_poly.type
_entity_poly.pdbx_seq_one_letter_code
_entity_poly.pdbx_strand_id
1 'polypeptide(L)'
;MMYFQGFVIPVMTANKRAYLDMANKAAPIFAEYGALRSVECWGDDVMDGKVTDLKKAVRANDDETVVFSWVWWPDKATCDAAAGKLMADDRMRPDGPITFDGRRMIYAGFEATFDSGDGGQFGYVDGLVASVPDGNRRAFVEHAAKNAGLFRETGALRVVDGWGIDVPAGKVTDFQRAVQAKDGETVVFGWIEWPDKPTRDAGMGALMRDPRMRETAPAWNGALAIFGGFLPILDSGHALISPI
;
A
#
# COMPACT_ATOMS: atom_id res chain seq x y z
N MET A 1 10.38 10.20 -13.03
CA MET A 1 9.38 10.31 -11.95
C MET A 1 9.52 9.11 -11.04
N MET A 2 9.36 9.32 -9.73
CA MET A 2 9.45 8.22 -8.76
C MET A 2 8.36 7.17 -9.03
N TYR A 3 8.74 5.92 -8.93
CA TYR A 3 7.88 4.77 -9.19
C TYR A 3 7.86 3.84 -7.99
N PHE A 4 6.74 3.25 -7.70
CA PHE A 4 6.66 2.20 -6.70
C PHE A 4 5.76 1.05 -7.15
N GLN A 5 6.05 -0.13 -6.67
CA GLN A 5 5.14 -1.26 -6.73
C GLN A 5 4.36 -1.32 -5.43
N GLY A 6 3.05 -1.47 -5.50
CA GLY A 6 2.17 -1.69 -4.35
C GLY A 6 1.63 -3.11 -4.36
N PHE A 7 1.47 -3.70 -3.17
CA PHE A 7 1.03 -5.08 -2.99
C PHE A 7 -0.04 -5.17 -1.90
N VAL A 8 -0.99 -6.08 -2.09
CA VAL A 8 -1.91 -6.54 -1.04
C VAL A 8 -1.87 -8.07 -1.02
N ILE A 9 -1.53 -8.65 0.11
CA ILE A 9 -1.11 -10.04 0.22
C ILE A 9 -1.89 -10.73 1.34
N PRO A 10 -2.62 -11.85 1.08
CA PRO A 10 -3.23 -12.65 2.13
C PRO A 10 -2.18 -13.53 2.79
N VAL A 11 -2.04 -13.44 4.09
CA VAL A 11 -1.06 -14.22 4.88
C VAL A 11 -1.76 -14.85 6.07
N MET A 12 -1.54 -16.15 6.29
CA MET A 12 -2.04 -16.81 7.50
C MET A 12 -1.50 -16.09 8.75
N THR A 13 -2.38 -15.74 9.67
CA THR A 13 -2.01 -15.00 10.89
C THR A 13 -0.92 -15.71 11.69
N ALA A 14 -0.97 -17.04 11.72
CA ALA A 14 0.06 -17.87 12.37
C ALA A 14 1.44 -17.79 11.68
N ASN A 15 1.52 -17.35 10.42
CA ASN A 15 2.75 -17.28 9.64
C ASN A 15 3.48 -15.92 9.74
N LYS A 16 3.05 -14.99 10.62
CA LYS A 16 3.62 -13.65 10.73
C LYS A 16 5.15 -13.67 10.80
N ARG A 17 5.72 -14.51 11.67
CA ARG A 17 7.17 -14.61 11.84
C ARG A 17 7.86 -15.12 10.57
N ALA A 18 7.36 -16.21 9.98
CA ALA A 18 7.93 -16.78 8.78
C ALA A 18 7.84 -15.82 7.58
N TYR A 19 6.74 -15.05 7.48
CA TYR A 19 6.58 -13.99 6.48
C TYR A 19 7.64 -12.89 6.68
N LEU A 20 7.82 -12.42 7.91
CA LEU A 20 8.84 -11.40 8.24
C LEU A 20 10.25 -11.89 7.93
N ASP A 21 10.59 -13.14 8.24
CA ASP A 21 11.90 -13.71 7.94
C ASP A 21 12.14 -13.77 6.42
N MET A 22 11.12 -14.12 5.64
CA MET A 22 11.17 -14.08 4.17
C MET A 22 11.36 -12.64 3.65
N ALA A 23 10.61 -11.68 4.17
CA ALA A 23 10.71 -10.27 3.76
C ALA A 23 12.08 -9.67 4.10
N ASN A 24 12.63 -9.97 5.29
CA ASN A 24 13.98 -9.57 5.69
C ASN A 24 15.06 -10.14 4.78
N LYS A 25 14.88 -11.37 4.28
CA LYS A 25 15.79 -11.99 3.31
C LYS A 25 15.70 -11.31 1.94
N ALA A 26 14.49 -10.94 1.51
CA ALA A 26 14.25 -10.36 0.20
C ALA A 26 14.68 -8.89 0.08
N ALA A 27 14.43 -8.06 1.11
CA ALA A 27 14.66 -6.62 1.04
C ALA A 27 16.08 -6.21 0.62
N PRO A 28 17.19 -6.78 1.15
CA PRO A 28 18.53 -6.47 0.67
C PRO A 28 18.77 -6.89 -0.79
N ILE A 29 18.13 -7.96 -1.27
CA ILE A 29 18.24 -8.38 -2.66
C ILE A 29 17.53 -7.38 -3.58
N PHE A 30 16.35 -6.89 -3.20
CA PHE A 30 15.70 -5.79 -3.92
C PHE A 30 16.59 -4.55 -4.00
N ALA A 31 17.26 -4.18 -2.90
CA ALA A 31 18.18 -3.04 -2.86
C ALA A 31 19.38 -3.24 -3.79
N GLU A 32 19.99 -4.45 -3.86
CA GLU A 32 21.06 -4.78 -4.78
C GLU A 32 20.65 -4.57 -6.25
N TYR A 33 19.39 -4.80 -6.58
CA TYR A 33 18.85 -4.59 -7.93
C TYR A 33 18.24 -3.19 -8.16
N GLY A 34 18.45 -2.26 -7.21
CA GLY A 34 18.16 -0.85 -7.40
C GLY A 34 16.90 -0.34 -6.73
N ALA A 35 16.21 -1.15 -5.90
CA ALA A 35 15.13 -0.65 -5.07
C ALA A 35 15.69 0.31 -4.01
N LEU A 36 14.95 1.40 -3.76
CA LEU A 36 15.33 2.42 -2.79
C LEU A 36 14.86 2.10 -1.37
N ARG A 37 13.68 1.48 -1.26
CA ARG A 37 13.06 1.15 0.02
C ARG A 37 12.00 0.08 -0.17
N SER A 38 11.96 -0.90 0.72
CA SER A 38 10.91 -1.91 0.82
C SER A 38 10.23 -1.79 2.17
N VAL A 39 8.91 -1.76 2.19
CA VAL A 39 8.10 -1.64 3.42
C VAL A 39 7.02 -2.71 3.41
N GLU A 40 6.89 -3.42 4.53
CA GLU A 40 5.86 -4.41 4.78
C GLU A 40 5.05 -4.00 6.00
N CYS A 41 3.73 -3.94 5.86
CA CYS A 41 2.83 -3.53 6.93
C CYS A 41 1.76 -4.60 7.18
N TRP A 42 1.68 -5.09 8.41
CA TRP A 42 0.78 -6.14 8.86
C TRP A 42 -0.59 -5.58 9.23
N GLY A 43 -1.67 -6.22 8.75
CA GLY A 43 -3.04 -5.80 9.03
C GLY A 43 -3.37 -5.79 10.53
N ASP A 44 -3.85 -4.62 11.00
CA ASP A 44 -4.27 -4.36 12.38
C ASP A 44 -5.75 -3.95 12.41
N ASP A 45 -6.10 -2.87 11.74
CA ASP A 45 -7.47 -2.34 11.64
C ASP A 45 -8.01 -2.50 10.20
N VAL A 46 -8.21 -3.76 9.80
CA VAL A 46 -8.72 -4.12 8.46
C VAL A 46 -10.20 -4.50 8.58
N MET A 47 -11.06 -3.50 8.41
CA MET A 47 -12.50 -3.65 8.57
C MET A 47 -13.16 -4.33 7.36
N ASP A 48 -14.25 -5.06 7.63
CA ASP A 48 -15.09 -5.61 6.57
C ASP A 48 -15.94 -4.51 5.92
N GLY A 49 -15.83 -4.38 4.61
CA GLY A 49 -16.61 -3.44 3.81
C GLY A 49 -17.96 -4.03 3.38
N LYS A 50 -18.93 -3.15 3.09
CA LYS A 50 -20.26 -3.60 2.61
C LYS A 50 -20.20 -4.17 1.20
N VAL A 51 -19.46 -3.54 0.30
CA VAL A 51 -19.36 -3.93 -1.13
C VAL A 51 -18.05 -4.67 -1.37
N THR A 52 -16.95 -4.03 -1.07
CA THR A 52 -15.59 -4.56 -1.20
C THR A 52 -14.75 -4.10 -0.01
N ASP A 53 -13.64 -4.79 0.24
CA ASP A 53 -12.66 -4.48 1.28
C ASP A 53 -11.32 -5.17 0.93
N LEU A 54 -10.29 -4.90 1.74
CA LEU A 54 -8.96 -5.47 1.53
C LEU A 54 -8.91 -7.00 1.65
N LYS A 55 -9.73 -7.60 2.53
CA LYS A 55 -9.81 -9.06 2.68
C LYS A 55 -10.47 -9.70 1.45
N LYS A 56 -11.60 -9.14 0.98
CA LYS A 56 -12.29 -9.58 -0.24
C LYS A 56 -11.41 -9.39 -1.47
N ALA A 57 -10.61 -8.30 -1.53
CA ALA A 57 -9.69 -8.01 -2.63
C ALA A 57 -8.71 -9.16 -2.89
N VAL A 58 -8.22 -9.81 -1.85
CA VAL A 58 -7.29 -10.94 -1.92
C VAL A 58 -7.94 -12.28 -1.59
N ARG A 59 -9.28 -12.31 -1.44
CA ARG A 59 -10.04 -13.52 -1.04
C ARG A 59 -9.44 -14.17 0.21
N ALA A 60 -9.14 -13.36 1.22
CA ALA A 60 -8.58 -13.86 2.47
C ALA A 60 -9.56 -14.82 3.17
N ASN A 61 -9.02 -15.88 3.75
CA ASN A 61 -9.75 -16.82 4.61
C ASN A 61 -9.84 -16.23 6.03
N ASP A 62 -10.66 -16.84 6.88
CA ASP A 62 -10.90 -16.37 8.26
C ASP A 62 -9.64 -16.42 9.15
N ASP A 63 -8.66 -17.28 8.84
CA ASP A 63 -7.39 -17.43 9.55
C ASP A 63 -6.26 -16.59 8.93
N GLU A 64 -6.57 -15.79 7.91
CA GLU A 64 -5.63 -14.90 7.22
C GLU A 64 -5.85 -13.45 7.60
N THR A 65 -4.77 -12.69 7.60
CA THR A 65 -4.77 -11.22 7.57
C THR A 65 -4.23 -10.73 6.23
N VAL A 66 -4.27 -9.42 6.05
CA VAL A 66 -3.76 -8.75 4.86
C VAL A 66 -2.46 -8.04 5.19
N VAL A 67 -1.43 -8.23 4.37
CA VAL A 67 -0.24 -7.38 4.36
C VAL A 67 -0.42 -6.33 3.26
N PHE A 68 -0.16 -5.08 3.60
CA PHE A 68 -0.11 -3.94 2.70
C PHE A 68 1.34 -3.51 2.57
N SER A 69 1.89 -3.52 1.35
CA SER A 69 3.33 -3.41 1.15
C SER A 69 3.64 -2.59 -0.08
N TRP A 70 4.83 -1.97 -0.09
CA TRP A 70 5.31 -1.26 -1.26
C TRP A 70 6.83 -1.31 -1.37
N VAL A 71 7.31 -1.23 -2.62
CA VAL A 71 8.73 -1.14 -2.95
C VAL A 71 8.96 0.10 -3.80
N TRP A 72 9.79 1.02 -3.33
CA TRP A 72 10.20 2.22 -4.06
C TRP A 72 11.34 1.94 -5.04
N TRP A 73 11.23 2.51 -6.22
CA TRP A 73 12.23 2.48 -7.27
C TRP A 73 12.52 3.90 -7.77
N PRO A 74 13.75 4.18 -8.28
CA PRO A 74 14.06 5.48 -8.89
C PRO A 74 13.11 5.81 -10.05
N ASP A 75 12.79 4.79 -10.84
CA ASP A 75 11.89 4.86 -12.00
C ASP A 75 11.41 3.46 -12.41
N LYS A 76 10.44 3.42 -13.33
CA LYS A 76 9.92 2.17 -13.89
C LYS A 76 10.98 1.35 -14.63
N ALA A 77 11.89 1.99 -15.36
CA ALA A 77 12.90 1.29 -16.14
C ALA A 77 13.84 0.49 -15.25
N THR A 78 14.22 1.03 -14.08
CA THR A 78 15.01 0.31 -13.07
C THR A 78 14.26 -0.89 -12.52
N CYS A 79 12.96 -0.72 -12.20
CA CYS A 79 12.10 -1.82 -11.75
C CYS A 79 11.99 -2.93 -12.81
N ASP A 80 11.71 -2.57 -14.06
CA ASP A 80 11.58 -3.51 -15.18
C ASP A 80 12.90 -4.29 -15.41
N ALA A 81 14.05 -3.61 -15.33
CA ALA A 81 15.37 -4.24 -15.44
C ALA A 81 15.69 -5.18 -14.27
N ALA A 82 15.15 -4.90 -13.08
CA ALA A 82 15.31 -5.75 -11.90
C ALA A 82 14.45 -7.02 -11.96
N ALA A 83 13.26 -6.95 -12.55
CA ALA A 83 12.26 -8.03 -12.51
C ALA A 83 12.80 -9.38 -12.96
N GLY A 84 13.47 -9.45 -14.12
CA GLY A 84 14.06 -10.69 -14.63
C GLY A 84 15.19 -11.21 -13.76
N LYS A 85 15.99 -10.32 -13.16
CA LYS A 85 17.09 -10.66 -12.27
C LYS A 85 16.59 -11.23 -10.96
N LEU A 86 15.58 -10.59 -10.35
CA LEU A 86 14.92 -11.05 -9.12
C LEU A 86 14.31 -12.44 -9.31
N MET A 87 13.65 -12.69 -10.45
CA MET A 87 13.07 -14.01 -10.76
C MET A 87 14.13 -15.11 -10.95
N ALA A 88 15.33 -14.76 -11.42
CA ALA A 88 16.42 -15.70 -11.67
C ALA A 88 17.35 -15.88 -10.46
N ASP A 89 17.26 -15.05 -9.44
CA ASP A 89 18.12 -15.10 -8.26
C ASP A 89 17.68 -16.22 -7.31
N ASP A 90 18.56 -17.24 -7.15
CA ASP A 90 18.28 -18.38 -6.27
C ASP A 90 18.03 -17.96 -4.80
N ARG A 91 18.58 -16.82 -4.36
CA ARG A 91 18.36 -16.29 -3.02
C ARG A 91 16.90 -15.87 -2.77
N MET A 92 16.15 -15.55 -3.85
CA MET A 92 14.71 -15.24 -3.78
C MET A 92 13.85 -16.49 -3.59
N ARG A 93 14.40 -17.70 -3.73
CA ARG A 93 13.64 -18.92 -3.47
C ARG A 93 13.35 -19.06 -1.98
N PRO A 94 12.13 -19.49 -1.62
CA PRO A 94 11.80 -19.79 -0.23
C PRO A 94 12.69 -20.89 0.34
N ASP A 95 13.18 -20.71 1.56
CA ASP A 95 13.95 -21.76 2.28
C ASP A 95 13.03 -22.81 2.93
N GLY A 96 11.71 -22.66 2.81
CA GLY A 96 10.69 -23.51 3.41
C GLY A 96 9.35 -23.37 2.71
N PRO A 97 8.25 -23.79 3.37
CA PRO A 97 6.90 -23.63 2.84
C PRO A 97 6.61 -22.15 2.53
N ILE A 98 5.92 -21.91 1.42
CA ILE A 98 5.47 -20.56 1.06
C ILE A 98 4.49 -20.06 2.13
N THR A 99 4.74 -18.86 2.65
CA THR A 99 4.01 -18.28 3.78
C THR A 99 2.66 -17.66 3.40
N PHE A 100 2.39 -17.49 2.10
CA PHE A 100 1.17 -16.91 1.54
C PHE A 100 0.81 -17.53 0.19
N ASP A 101 -0.43 -17.41 -0.26
CA ASP A 101 -0.85 -17.84 -1.60
C ASP A 101 -0.59 -16.75 -2.64
N GLY A 102 0.52 -16.85 -3.35
CA GLY A 102 0.91 -15.88 -4.40
C GLY A 102 -0.09 -15.74 -5.55
N ARG A 103 -1.04 -16.68 -5.74
CA ARG A 103 -2.09 -16.56 -6.76
C ARG A 103 -3.17 -15.55 -6.36
N ARG A 104 -3.31 -15.27 -5.06
CA ARG A 104 -4.26 -14.29 -4.49
C ARG A 104 -3.59 -12.98 -4.11
N MET A 105 -2.26 -12.91 -4.13
CA MET A 105 -1.53 -11.66 -4.03
C MET A 105 -1.88 -10.78 -5.23
N ILE A 106 -2.23 -9.53 -4.97
CA ILE A 106 -2.42 -8.51 -6.00
C ILE A 106 -1.28 -7.51 -5.94
N TYR A 107 -0.80 -7.09 -7.10
CA TYR A 107 0.28 -6.10 -7.21
C TYR A 107 0.10 -5.25 -8.46
N ALA A 108 0.65 -4.04 -8.41
CA ALA A 108 0.71 -3.14 -9.56
C ALA A 108 1.85 -2.13 -9.41
N GLY A 109 2.17 -1.48 -10.50
CA GLY A 109 3.14 -0.40 -10.57
C GLY A 109 2.47 0.97 -10.69
N PHE A 110 2.95 1.91 -9.90
CA PHE A 110 2.37 3.23 -9.76
C PHE A 110 3.41 4.34 -9.97
N GLU A 111 3.00 5.37 -10.68
CA GLU A 111 3.71 6.64 -10.69
C GLU A 111 3.32 7.42 -9.42
N ALA A 112 4.28 7.83 -8.61
CA ALA A 112 4.02 8.69 -7.45
C ALA A 112 3.58 10.08 -7.96
N THR A 113 2.28 10.37 -7.83
CA THR A 113 1.69 11.63 -8.29
C THR A 113 1.62 12.66 -7.18
N PHE A 114 1.67 12.23 -5.93
CA PHE A 114 1.71 13.10 -4.77
C PHE A 114 2.55 12.46 -3.66
N ASP A 115 3.39 13.27 -3.02
CA ASP A 115 4.20 12.91 -1.85
C ASP A 115 4.43 14.17 -1.01
N SER A 116 3.90 14.20 0.21
CA SER A 116 3.87 15.42 1.05
C SER A 116 4.96 15.50 2.09
N GLY A 117 5.86 14.53 2.19
CA GLY A 117 6.78 14.45 3.32
C GLY A 117 8.16 13.92 2.96
N ASP A 118 9.11 14.23 3.83
CA ASP A 118 10.51 13.81 3.67
C ASP A 118 10.73 12.34 4.00
N GLY A 119 9.67 11.65 4.49
CA GLY A 119 9.78 10.30 5.05
C GLY A 119 10.41 10.32 6.44
N GLY A 120 10.48 9.18 7.08
CA GLY A 120 11.04 9.04 8.42
C GLY A 120 10.59 7.73 9.05
N GLN A 121 10.92 7.56 10.33
CA GLN A 121 10.36 6.47 11.12
C GLN A 121 8.87 6.72 11.37
N PHE A 122 8.07 5.71 11.14
CA PHE A 122 6.65 5.71 11.44
C PHE A 122 6.26 4.41 12.16
N GLY A 123 5.18 4.43 12.92
CA GLY A 123 4.72 3.28 13.69
C GLY A 123 3.33 2.78 13.31
N TYR A 124 2.65 3.49 12.39
CA TYR A 124 1.34 3.08 11.87
C TYR A 124 1.09 3.61 10.45
N VAL A 125 0.29 2.90 9.67
CA VAL A 125 -0.04 3.26 8.30
C VAL A 125 -1.53 3.07 8.05
N ASP A 126 -2.17 4.04 7.40
CA ASP A 126 -3.44 3.82 6.70
C ASP A 126 -3.14 3.60 5.22
N GLY A 127 -3.59 2.47 4.68
CA GLY A 127 -3.48 2.15 3.25
C GLY A 127 -4.82 2.33 2.54
N LEU A 128 -4.78 2.81 1.30
CA LEU A 128 -5.94 3.05 0.44
C LEU A 128 -5.71 2.50 -0.96
N VAL A 129 -6.74 1.85 -1.52
CA VAL A 129 -6.82 1.56 -2.96
C VAL A 129 -8.19 1.99 -3.45
N ALA A 130 -8.25 2.66 -4.60
CA ALA A 130 -9.49 3.09 -5.23
C ALA A 130 -9.36 3.07 -6.75
N SER A 131 -10.47 3.26 -7.46
CA SER A 131 -10.45 3.58 -8.89
C SER A 131 -10.89 5.03 -9.12
N VAL A 132 -10.23 5.71 -10.04
CA VAL A 132 -10.47 7.10 -10.41
C VAL A 132 -10.71 7.17 -11.92
N PRO A 133 -11.78 7.84 -12.39
CA PRO A 133 -11.95 8.11 -13.82
C PRO A 133 -10.71 8.82 -14.41
N ASP A 134 -10.22 8.37 -15.58
CA ASP A 134 -8.97 8.87 -16.17
C ASP A 134 -8.97 10.39 -16.35
N GLY A 135 -10.12 10.97 -16.69
CA GLY A 135 -10.29 12.42 -16.79
C GLY A 135 -10.17 13.18 -15.48
N ASN A 136 -10.21 12.48 -14.35
CA ASN A 136 -10.15 13.07 -12.99
C ASN A 136 -8.74 13.03 -12.36
N ARG A 137 -7.70 12.61 -13.12
CA ARG A 137 -6.33 12.53 -12.60
C ARG A 137 -5.87 13.84 -11.93
N ARG A 138 -6.15 14.97 -12.55
CA ARG A 138 -5.81 16.28 -11.98
C ARG A 138 -6.57 16.55 -10.68
N ALA A 139 -7.87 16.29 -10.65
CA ALA A 139 -8.69 16.46 -9.46
C ALA A 139 -8.23 15.53 -8.31
N PHE A 140 -7.77 14.33 -8.63
CA PHE A 140 -7.18 13.39 -7.66
C PHE A 140 -5.93 13.98 -7.00
N VAL A 141 -4.99 14.52 -7.79
CA VAL A 141 -3.76 15.14 -7.24
C VAL A 141 -4.09 16.39 -6.41
N GLU A 142 -5.01 17.24 -6.87
CA GLU A 142 -5.46 18.44 -6.15
C GLU A 142 -6.13 18.06 -4.80
N HIS A 143 -6.95 16.99 -4.80
CA HIS A 143 -7.56 16.45 -3.58
C HIS A 143 -6.53 15.93 -2.60
N ALA A 144 -5.52 15.16 -3.06
CA ALA A 144 -4.42 14.66 -2.27
C ALA A 144 -3.64 15.82 -1.61
N ALA A 145 -3.25 16.82 -2.40
CA ALA A 145 -2.50 17.98 -1.91
C ALA A 145 -3.27 18.78 -0.84
N LYS A 146 -4.58 18.99 -1.05
CA LYS A 146 -5.44 19.70 -0.08
C LYS A 146 -5.55 18.93 1.23
N ASN A 147 -5.83 17.63 1.16
CA ASN A 147 -6.04 16.81 2.34
C ASN A 147 -4.74 16.50 3.10
N ALA A 148 -3.59 16.41 2.42
CA ALA A 148 -2.33 16.19 3.07
C ALA A 148 -2.01 17.25 4.14
N GLY A 149 -2.37 18.52 3.90
CA GLY A 149 -2.27 19.57 4.91
C GLY A 149 -3.08 19.25 6.17
N LEU A 150 -4.33 18.82 6.00
CA LEU A 150 -5.22 18.46 7.10
C LEU A 150 -4.72 17.23 7.87
N PHE A 151 -4.22 16.22 7.16
CA PHE A 151 -3.60 15.05 7.79
C PHE A 151 -2.36 15.44 8.63
N ARG A 152 -1.51 16.31 8.10
CA ARG A 152 -0.31 16.78 8.83
C ARG A 152 -0.68 17.63 10.06
N GLU A 153 -1.69 18.50 9.97
CA GLU A 153 -2.21 19.27 11.12
C GLU A 153 -2.69 18.34 12.25
N THR A 154 -3.12 17.12 11.92
CA THR A 154 -3.61 16.13 12.90
C THR A 154 -2.56 15.07 13.29
N GLY A 155 -1.31 15.24 12.84
CA GLY A 155 -0.17 14.44 13.31
C GLY A 155 0.35 13.40 12.32
N ALA A 156 -0.17 13.33 11.08
CA ALA A 156 0.41 12.48 10.05
C ALA A 156 1.82 12.99 9.65
N LEU A 157 2.72 12.06 9.39
CA LEU A 157 4.10 12.34 8.99
C LEU A 157 4.22 12.52 7.47
N ARG A 158 3.53 11.69 6.70
CA ARG A 158 3.62 11.67 5.25
C ARG A 158 2.32 11.15 4.64
N VAL A 159 1.97 11.69 3.48
CA VAL A 159 0.88 11.20 2.62
C VAL A 159 1.47 10.95 1.24
N VAL A 160 1.23 9.77 0.69
CA VAL A 160 1.68 9.37 -0.64
C VAL A 160 0.50 8.84 -1.43
N ASP A 161 0.38 9.29 -2.67
CA ASP A 161 -0.60 8.79 -3.62
C ASP A 161 0.04 8.49 -4.97
N GLY A 162 -0.31 7.33 -5.54
CA GLY A 162 0.18 6.85 -6.81
C GLY A 162 -0.93 6.57 -7.80
N TRP A 163 -0.63 6.84 -9.06
CA TRP A 163 -1.46 6.56 -10.22
C TRP A 163 -0.99 5.29 -10.92
N GLY A 164 -1.87 4.32 -11.13
CA GLY A 164 -1.55 3.06 -11.77
C GLY A 164 -1.10 3.24 -13.21
N ILE A 165 0.11 2.79 -13.52
CA ILE A 165 0.66 2.81 -14.89
C ILE A 165 1.04 1.42 -15.39
N ASP A 166 1.05 0.44 -14.49
CA ASP A 166 1.32 -0.97 -14.78
C ASP A 166 0.46 -1.85 -13.86
N VAL A 167 -0.81 -2.03 -14.23
CA VAL A 167 -1.80 -2.75 -13.43
C VAL A 167 -2.17 -4.05 -14.14
N PRO A 168 -1.47 -5.16 -13.89
CA PRO A 168 -1.71 -6.42 -14.58
C PRO A 168 -3.02 -7.07 -14.16
N ALA A 169 -3.71 -7.67 -15.12
CA ALA A 169 -4.85 -8.54 -14.83
C ALA A 169 -4.37 -9.85 -14.19
N GLY A 170 -4.91 -10.17 -13.04
CA GLY A 170 -4.61 -11.39 -12.30
C GLY A 170 -5.49 -12.56 -12.74
N LYS A 171 -5.03 -13.80 -12.49
CA LYS A 171 -5.82 -15.01 -12.78
C LYS A 171 -6.96 -15.22 -11.78
N VAL A 172 -6.73 -14.98 -10.51
CA VAL A 172 -7.70 -15.20 -9.41
C VAL A 172 -8.36 -13.90 -9.00
N THR A 173 -7.55 -12.88 -8.74
CA THR A 173 -7.95 -11.52 -8.37
C THR A 173 -6.85 -10.54 -8.81
N ASP A 174 -7.17 -9.25 -8.84
CA ASP A 174 -6.27 -8.14 -9.18
C ASP A 174 -6.81 -6.84 -8.60
N PHE A 175 -6.04 -5.75 -8.70
CA PHE A 175 -6.47 -4.46 -8.20
C PHE A 175 -7.71 -3.90 -8.90
N GLN A 176 -7.89 -4.13 -10.21
CA GLN A 176 -9.07 -3.64 -10.93
C GLN A 176 -10.34 -4.28 -10.39
N ARG A 177 -10.34 -5.61 -10.18
CA ARG A 177 -11.47 -6.34 -9.58
C ARG A 177 -11.68 -5.95 -8.11
N ALA A 178 -10.59 -5.74 -7.36
CA ALA A 178 -10.65 -5.36 -5.95
C ALA A 178 -11.47 -4.09 -5.70
N VAL A 179 -11.33 -3.10 -6.57
CA VAL A 179 -12.06 -1.82 -6.51
C VAL A 179 -13.16 -1.69 -7.56
N GLN A 180 -13.50 -2.79 -8.27
CA GLN A 180 -14.51 -2.83 -9.32
C GLN A 180 -14.33 -1.71 -10.37
N ALA A 181 -13.06 -1.47 -10.77
CA ALA A 181 -12.72 -0.46 -11.75
C ALA A 181 -13.41 -0.75 -13.08
N LYS A 182 -13.94 0.29 -13.71
CA LYS A 182 -14.60 0.25 -15.02
C LYS A 182 -13.63 0.66 -16.12
N ASP A 183 -14.04 0.42 -17.37
CA ASP A 183 -13.32 0.96 -18.53
C ASP A 183 -13.23 2.48 -18.43
N GLY A 184 -12.02 3.03 -18.62
CA GLY A 184 -11.73 4.45 -18.46
C GLY A 184 -11.53 4.89 -17.00
N GLU A 185 -11.30 3.94 -16.08
CA GLU A 185 -10.87 4.20 -14.72
C GLU A 185 -9.47 3.60 -14.44
N THR A 186 -8.65 4.34 -13.75
CA THR A 186 -7.33 3.91 -13.31
C THR A 186 -7.33 3.60 -11.82
N VAL A 187 -6.68 2.51 -11.43
CA VAL A 187 -6.44 2.17 -10.03
C VAL A 187 -5.43 3.14 -9.43
N VAL A 188 -5.73 3.62 -8.24
CA VAL A 188 -4.83 4.42 -7.41
C VAL A 188 -4.51 3.67 -6.13
N PHE A 189 -3.29 3.88 -5.61
CA PHE A 189 -2.78 3.25 -4.40
C PHE A 189 -2.09 4.33 -3.58
N GLY A 190 -2.48 4.48 -2.33
CA GLY A 190 -1.93 5.52 -1.47
C GLY A 190 -1.79 5.06 -0.03
N TRP A 191 -1.03 5.81 0.76
CA TRP A 191 -0.90 5.57 2.19
C TRP A 191 -0.60 6.85 2.96
N ILE A 192 -0.91 6.79 4.26
CA ILE A 192 -0.61 7.83 5.24
C ILE A 192 0.26 7.22 6.33
N GLU A 193 1.43 7.79 6.57
CA GLU A 193 2.34 7.39 7.64
C GLU A 193 2.06 8.20 8.91
N TRP A 194 1.96 7.52 10.06
CA TRP A 194 1.71 8.10 11.37
C TRP A 194 2.81 7.71 12.35
N PRO A 195 3.11 8.55 13.38
CA PRO A 195 4.07 8.18 14.42
C PRO A 195 3.70 6.88 15.13
N ASP A 196 2.41 6.72 15.43
CA ASP A 196 1.85 5.56 16.12
C ASP A 196 0.32 5.49 15.94
N LYS A 197 -0.29 4.38 16.37
CA LYS A 197 -1.73 4.17 16.30
C LYS A 197 -2.54 5.17 17.15
N PRO A 198 -2.18 5.50 18.41
CA PRO A 198 -2.88 6.51 19.20
C PRO A 198 -2.96 7.88 18.49
N THR A 199 -1.86 8.35 17.90
CA THR A 199 -1.84 9.59 17.11
C THR A 199 -2.76 9.50 15.89
N ARG A 200 -2.72 8.38 15.16
CA ARG A 200 -3.62 8.12 14.04
C ARG A 200 -5.08 8.14 14.46
N ASP A 201 -5.44 7.45 15.52
CA ASP A 201 -6.84 7.34 15.98
C ASP A 201 -7.37 8.71 16.42
N ALA A 202 -6.58 9.50 17.13
CA ALA A 202 -6.92 10.86 17.52
C ALA A 202 -7.05 11.79 16.28
N GLY A 203 -6.09 11.70 15.35
CA GLY A 203 -6.05 12.48 14.11
C GLY A 203 -7.24 12.19 13.20
N MET A 204 -7.53 10.92 12.92
CA MET A 204 -8.68 10.52 12.13
C MET A 204 -10.00 10.93 12.79
N GLY A 205 -10.10 10.80 14.13
CA GLY A 205 -11.26 11.28 14.88
C GLY A 205 -11.45 12.81 14.79
N ALA A 206 -10.37 13.59 14.72
CA ALA A 206 -10.44 15.04 14.51
C ALA A 206 -10.88 15.36 13.07
N LEU A 207 -10.28 14.70 12.06
CA LEU A 207 -10.60 14.88 10.63
C LEU A 207 -12.05 14.57 10.30
N MET A 208 -12.65 13.52 10.88
CA MET A 208 -14.05 13.18 10.68
C MET A 208 -15.01 14.31 11.12
N ARG A 209 -14.59 15.14 12.07
CA ARG A 209 -15.36 16.30 12.58
C ARG A 209 -15.01 17.61 11.88
N ASP A 210 -13.92 17.65 11.12
CA ASP A 210 -13.45 18.86 10.43
C ASP A 210 -14.33 19.12 9.19
N PRO A 211 -15.03 20.28 9.10
CA PRO A 211 -15.86 20.59 7.94
C PRO A 211 -15.05 20.70 6.64
N ARG A 212 -13.76 21.04 6.72
CA ARG A 212 -12.87 21.15 5.56
C ARG A 212 -12.71 19.84 4.79
N MET A 213 -12.82 18.69 5.48
CA MET A 213 -12.80 17.36 4.85
C MET A 213 -14.00 17.11 3.92
N ARG A 214 -15.08 17.87 4.07
CA ARG A 214 -16.31 17.76 3.26
C ARG A 214 -16.40 18.77 2.14
N GLU A 215 -15.48 19.73 2.08
CA GLU A 215 -15.53 20.80 1.07
C GLU A 215 -15.19 20.32 -0.34
N THR A 216 -14.49 19.20 -0.46
CA THR A 216 -14.14 18.57 -1.75
C THR A 216 -14.62 17.12 -1.74
N ALA A 217 -15.46 16.75 -2.69
CA ALA A 217 -15.79 15.36 -2.92
C ALA A 217 -14.52 14.60 -3.41
N PRO A 218 -14.31 13.35 -2.97
CA PRO A 218 -13.23 12.54 -3.50
C PRO A 218 -13.39 12.34 -5.01
N ALA A 219 -12.27 12.25 -5.72
CA ALA A 219 -12.24 12.02 -7.15
C ALA A 219 -12.66 10.59 -7.54
N TRP A 220 -12.93 9.73 -6.58
CA TRP A 220 -13.29 8.31 -6.70
C TRP A 220 -14.63 7.97 -6.07
N ASN A 221 -15.15 6.77 -6.38
CA ASN A 221 -16.34 6.24 -5.72
C ASN A 221 -15.96 5.68 -4.33
N GLY A 222 -16.31 6.39 -3.27
CA GLY A 222 -16.00 5.99 -1.89
C GLY A 222 -16.60 4.65 -1.46
N ALA A 223 -17.68 4.18 -2.09
CA ALA A 223 -18.27 2.87 -1.80
C ALA A 223 -17.42 1.69 -2.32
N LEU A 224 -16.53 1.94 -3.27
CA LEU A 224 -15.63 0.96 -3.89
C LEU A 224 -14.16 1.14 -3.47
N ALA A 225 -13.85 2.22 -2.75
CA ALA A 225 -12.54 2.40 -2.15
C ALA A 225 -12.35 1.40 -0.99
N ILE A 226 -11.19 0.78 -0.95
CA ILE A 226 -10.81 -0.16 0.10
C ILE A 226 -9.66 0.44 0.91
N PHE A 227 -9.74 0.36 2.22
CA PHE A 227 -8.74 0.93 3.13
C PHE A 227 -8.63 0.11 4.41
N GLY A 228 -7.53 0.30 5.11
CA GLY A 228 -7.27 -0.35 6.39
C GLY A 228 -6.07 0.27 7.10
N GLY A 229 -5.94 -0.06 8.37
CA GLY A 229 -4.83 0.32 9.23
C GLY A 229 -3.86 -0.84 9.45
N PHE A 230 -2.57 -0.53 9.45
CA PHE A 230 -1.49 -1.51 9.43
C PHE A 230 -0.34 -1.14 10.36
N LEU A 231 0.29 -2.16 10.93
CA LEU A 231 1.53 -2.04 11.71
C LEU A 231 2.74 -2.33 10.82
N PRO A 232 3.72 -1.42 10.68
CA PRO A 232 4.94 -1.72 9.94
C PRO A 232 5.70 -2.85 10.62
N ILE A 233 6.08 -3.87 9.86
CA ILE A 233 6.85 -5.03 10.32
C ILE A 233 8.24 -5.09 9.68
N LEU A 234 8.43 -4.42 8.55
CA LEU A 234 9.71 -4.22 7.89
C LEU A 234 9.73 -2.84 7.23
N ASP A 235 10.84 -2.14 7.40
CA ASP A 235 11.19 -0.93 6.65
C ASP A 235 12.69 -0.97 6.37
N SER A 236 13.09 -1.18 5.11
CA SER A 236 14.50 -1.28 4.74
C SER A 236 15.23 0.07 4.74
N GLY A 237 14.49 1.19 4.83
CA GLY A 237 15.06 2.55 4.88
C GLY A 237 15.26 3.07 6.30
N HIS A 238 14.54 2.52 7.29
CA HIS A 238 14.56 3.01 8.67
C HIS A 238 14.38 1.88 9.67
N ALA A 239 14.94 2.04 10.88
CA ALA A 239 14.64 1.14 11.99
C ALA A 239 13.18 1.29 12.44
N LEU A 240 12.51 0.21 12.77
CA LEU A 240 11.14 0.25 13.31
C LEU A 240 11.11 0.91 14.69
N ILE A 241 10.05 1.67 14.97
CA ILE A 241 9.84 2.35 16.26
C ILE A 241 9.60 1.33 17.39
N SER A 242 8.93 0.23 17.07
CA SER A 242 8.67 -0.85 18.02
C SER A 242 9.10 -2.18 17.41
N PRO A 243 10.09 -2.87 17.98
CA PRO A 243 10.38 -4.25 17.58
C PRO A 243 9.19 -5.14 17.97
N ILE A 244 8.81 -6.03 17.08
CA ILE A 244 7.69 -6.97 17.20
C ILE A 244 8.07 -8.11 18.13
#